data_6e5382a65abfeaeb78d3a912ee3754c6
#
_entry.id   6e5382a65abfeaeb78d3a912ee3754c6
#
_cell.length_a   1.000
_cell.length_b   1.000
_cell.length_c   1.000
_cell.angle_alpha   90.00
_cell.angle_beta   90.00
_cell.angle_gamma   90.00
#
_symmetry.space_group_name_H-M   'P 1'
#
loop_
_entity.id
_entity.type
_entity.pdbx_description
1 polymer ?
#
loop_
_entity_poly.entity_id
_entity_poly.type
_entity_poly.pdbx_seq_one_letter_code
_entity_poly.pdbx_strand_id
1 'polypeptide(L)'
;MSNIYQIPALPLQFKFESFAIYKQLTLASRALAELKGVAKTIPNESILLNTLVLQEAKDSSEVENIVTTQDEVYQADLDMVETVTKTAQKEVLRYRQAMHTGFDLVRKNKLLTNAIIKQIQQELEENTAGFRSVPGTELKNKSNETVYTPPQTKDEIERLMSNLERFINDRTVCELDPLVKLPIIHHQFESIHPFYDGNGRTGRIINILYLVA
;
A
#
# COMPACT_ATOMS: atom_id res chain seq x y z
N MET A 1 8.56 -20.52 25.58
CA MET A 1 9.30 -19.52 24.79
C MET A 1 8.43 -19.24 23.57
N SER A 2 7.84 -18.05 23.49
CA SER A 2 7.08 -17.64 22.30
C SER A 2 8.07 -17.58 21.12
N ASN A 3 7.80 -18.36 20.07
CA ASN A 3 8.52 -18.21 18.80
C ASN A 3 8.28 -16.78 18.29
N ILE A 4 9.21 -15.88 18.53
CA ILE A 4 9.15 -14.54 17.96
C ILE A 4 9.33 -14.74 16.46
N TYR A 5 8.31 -14.39 15.68
CA TYR A 5 8.39 -14.42 14.22
C TYR A 5 9.51 -13.50 13.75
N GLN A 6 10.48 -14.07 13.03
CA GLN A 6 11.55 -13.29 12.41
C GLN A 6 11.19 -13.05 10.95
N ILE A 7 11.12 -11.79 10.54
CA ILE A 7 10.85 -11.42 9.16
C ILE A 7 11.99 -11.89 8.27
N PRO A 8 11.73 -12.78 7.31
CA PRO A 8 12.77 -13.27 6.41
C PRO A 8 13.26 -12.17 5.46
N ALA A 9 14.51 -12.25 5.04
CA ALA A 9 14.99 -11.43 3.93
C ALA A 9 14.37 -11.91 2.61
N LEU A 10 14.08 -10.96 1.72
CA LEU A 10 13.62 -11.25 0.36
C LEU A 10 14.83 -11.38 -0.62
N PRO A 11 14.74 -12.23 -1.63
CA PRO A 11 13.63 -13.13 -1.96
C PRO A 11 13.49 -14.31 -0.99
N LEU A 12 12.26 -14.77 -0.79
CA LEU A 12 12.01 -15.94 0.04
C LEU A 12 12.64 -17.19 -0.59
N GLN A 13 13.26 -18.03 0.25
CA GLN A 13 13.82 -19.34 -0.15
C GLN A 13 12.70 -20.40 -0.23
N PHE A 14 11.64 -20.10 -0.98
CA PHE A 14 10.47 -20.95 -1.14
C PHE A 14 10.11 -21.10 -2.61
N LYS A 15 9.72 -22.32 -3.02
CA LYS A 15 9.24 -22.57 -4.38
C LYS A 15 7.76 -22.23 -4.49
N PHE A 16 7.47 -21.15 -5.20
CA PHE A 16 6.09 -20.72 -5.50
C PHE A 16 5.48 -21.48 -6.69
N GLU A 17 6.25 -22.32 -7.35
CA GLU A 17 5.86 -23.07 -8.53
C GLU A 17 4.90 -24.20 -8.16
N SER A 18 3.61 -23.92 -8.25
CA SER A 18 2.56 -24.93 -8.10
C SER A 18 1.51 -24.78 -9.20
N PHE A 19 0.88 -25.88 -9.58
CA PHE A 19 -0.18 -25.89 -10.57
C PHE A 19 -1.34 -24.94 -10.18
N ALA A 20 -1.66 -24.86 -8.90
CA ALA A 20 -2.71 -23.98 -8.39
C ALA A 20 -2.37 -22.51 -8.64
N ILE A 21 -1.13 -22.09 -8.33
CA ILE A 21 -0.67 -20.70 -8.57
C ILE A 21 -0.67 -20.38 -10.07
N TYR A 22 -0.11 -21.24 -10.91
CA TYR A 22 -0.09 -21.02 -12.36
C TYR A 22 -1.47 -20.95 -12.97
N LYS A 23 -2.42 -21.76 -12.51
CA LYS A 23 -3.82 -21.70 -12.94
C LYS A 23 -4.45 -20.34 -12.61
N GLN A 24 -4.29 -19.85 -11.39
CA GLN A 24 -4.84 -18.56 -10.98
C GLN A 24 -4.13 -17.39 -11.67
N LEU A 25 -2.81 -17.46 -11.81
CA LEU A 25 -2.02 -16.47 -12.55
C LEU A 25 -2.49 -16.33 -14.00
N THR A 26 -2.77 -17.44 -14.67
CA THR A 26 -3.29 -17.44 -16.04
C THR A 26 -4.64 -16.73 -16.12
N LEU A 27 -5.55 -17.01 -15.18
CA LEU A 27 -6.87 -16.37 -15.12
C LEU A 27 -6.75 -14.87 -14.84
N ALA A 28 -5.92 -14.48 -13.88
CA ALA A 28 -5.68 -13.08 -13.52
C ALA A 28 -5.06 -12.29 -14.68
N SER A 29 -4.05 -12.86 -15.35
CA SER A 29 -3.38 -12.23 -16.50
C SER A 29 -4.33 -12.01 -17.68
N ARG A 30 -5.26 -12.98 -17.93
CA ARG A 30 -6.30 -12.82 -18.95
C ARG A 30 -7.25 -11.68 -18.62
N ALA A 31 -7.73 -11.60 -17.37
CA ALA A 31 -8.63 -10.55 -16.92
C ALA A 31 -7.97 -9.15 -17.01
N LEU A 32 -6.69 -9.05 -16.64
CA LEU A 32 -5.93 -7.80 -16.79
C LEU A 32 -5.71 -7.40 -18.26
N ALA A 33 -5.46 -8.38 -19.13
CA ALA A 33 -5.32 -8.10 -20.57
C ALA A 33 -6.65 -7.62 -21.19
N GLU A 34 -7.77 -8.22 -20.79
CA GLU A 34 -9.11 -7.80 -21.19
C GLU A 34 -9.39 -6.38 -20.68
N LEU A 35 -9.18 -6.10 -19.39
CA LEU A 35 -9.33 -4.77 -18.81
C LEU A 35 -8.49 -3.73 -19.56
N LYS A 36 -7.22 -4.03 -19.83
CA LYS A 36 -6.32 -3.15 -20.59
C LYS A 36 -6.81 -2.87 -22.01
N GLY A 37 -7.46 -3.86 -22.62
CA GLY A 37 -8.10 -3.71 -23.95
C GLY A 37 -9.32 -2.79 -23.88
N VAL A 38 -10.22 -3.04 -22.93
CA VAL A 38 -11.47 -2.28 -22.75
C VAL A 38 -11.20 -0.85 -22.30
N ALA A 39 -10.25 -0.65 -21.39
CA ALA A 39 -9.89 0.70 -20.88
C ALA A 39 -9.56 1.69 -22.01
N LYS A 40 -8.91 1.22 -23.09
CA LYS A 40 -8.60 2.05 -24.26
C LYS A 40 -9.82 2.54 -25.05
N THR A 41 -10.99 1.96 -24.84
CA THR A 41 -12.24 2.36 -25.48
C THR A 41 -13.02 3.41 -24.69
N ILE A 42 -12.58 3.75 -23.49
CA ILE A 42 -13.23 4.73 -22.62
C ILE A 42 -12.88 6.15 -23.11
N PRO A 43 -13.88 6.97 -23.49
CA PRO A 43 -13.62 8.29 -24.09
C PRO A 43 -12.93 9.28 -23.14
N ASN A 44 -13.16 9.15 -21.85
CA ASN A 44 -12.56 9.99 -20.81
C ASN A 44 -12.14 9.14 -19.59
N GLU A 45 -10.92 8.61 -19.67
CA GLU A 45 -10.35 7.78 -18.60
C GLU A 45 -10.20 8.54 -17.28
N SER A 46 -9.97 9.86 -17.32
CA SER A 46 -9.70 10.64 -16.09
C SER A 46 -10.91 10.73 -15.17
N ILE A 47 -12.13 10.78 -15.69
CA ILE A 47 -13.34 10.78 -14.88
C ILE A 47 -13.48 9.46 -14.12
N LEU A 48 -13.28 8.35 -14.83
CA LEU A 48 -13.36 7.02 -14.22
C LEU A 48 -12.26 6.82 -13.17
N LEU A 49 -11.02 7.19 -13.50
CA LEU A 49 -9.89 7.08 -12.58
C LEU A 49 -10.12 7.89 -11.32
N ASN A 50 -10.57 9.14 -11.42
CA ASN A 50 -10.85 9.98 -10.25
C ASN A 50 -11.92 9.35 -9.35
N THR A 51 -12.99 8.79 -9.95
CA THR A 51 -14.06 8.12 -9.21
C THR A 51 -13.55 6.86 -8.51
N LEU A 52 -12.78 6.03 -9.20
CA LEU A 52 -12.23 4.79 -8.64
C LEU A 52 -11.22 5.06 -7.52
N VAL A 53 -10.35 6.07 -7.67
CA VAL A 53 -9.40 6.46 -6.63
C VAL A 53 -10.13 6.98 -5.38
N LEU A 54 -11.22 7.74 -5.56
CA LEU A 54 -12.02 8.23 -4.45
C LEU A 54 -12.76 7.10 -3.72
N GLN A 55 -13.28 6.12 -4.47
CA GLN A 55 -13.91 4.93 -3.89
C GLN A 55 -12.88 4.07 -3.15
N GLU A 56 -11.72 3.82 -3.73
CA GLU A 56 -10.61 3.12 -3.07
C GLU A 56 -10.20 3.83 -1.78
N ALA A 57 -10.08 5.16 -1.81
CA ALA A 57 -9.75 5.97 -0.64
C ALA A 57 -10.77 5.77 0.49
N LYS A 58 -12.07 5.76 0.16
CA LYS A 58 -13.14 5.48 1.13
C LYS A 58 -13.05 4.06 1.67
N ASP A 59 -13.02 3.06 0.80
CA ASP A 59 -13.07 1.65 1.19
C ASP A 59 -11.81 1.25 1.97
N SER A 60 -10.63 1.75 1.58
CA SER A 60 -9.38 1.55 2.28
C SER A 60 -9.36 2.20 3.67
N SER A 61 -9.97 3.37 3.82
CA SER A 61 -10.09 4.05 5.11
C SER A 61 -11.10 3.34 6.02
N GLU A 62 -12.17 2.77 5.48
CA GLU A 62 -13.16 2.00 6.23
C GLU A 62 -12.56 0.74 6.89
N VAL A 63 -11.56 0.12 6.27
CA VAL A 63 -10.79 -1.00 6.88
C VAL A 63 -10.15 -0.59 8.21
N GLU A 64 -9.73 0.68 8.31
CA GLU A 64 -9.14 1.27 9.53
C GLU A 64 -10.19 1.91 10.47
N ASN A 65 -11.49 1.58 10.28
CA ASN A 65 -12.63 2.14 11.03
C ASN A 65 -12.85 3.66 10.81
N ILE A 66 -12.33 4.23 9.73
CA ILE A 66 -12.59 5.61 9.29
C ILE A 66 -13.81 5.57 8.37
N VAL A 67 -15.00 5.67 8.96
CA VAL A 67 -16.27 5.45 8.25
C VAL A 67 -16.82 6.76 7.70
N THR A 68 -17.11 6.76 6.39
CA THR A 68 -17.79 7.85 5.66
C THR A 68 -18.80 7.27 4.69
N THR A 69 -19.83 8.03 4.34
CA THR A 69 -20.74 7.66 3.25
C THR A 69 -20.18 8.13 1.90
N GLN A 70 -20.66 7.51 0.83
CA GLN A 70 -20.30 7.92 -0.53
C GLN A 70 -20.63 9.39 -0.80
N ASP A 71 -21.85 9.82 -0.40
CA ASP A 71 -22.32 11.19 -0.59
C ASP A 71 -21.46 12.20 0.19
N GLU A 72 -21.08 11.88 1.42
CA GLU A 72 -20.20 12.72 2.23
C GLU A 72 -18.82 12.89 1.60
N VAL A 73 -18.28 11.84 0.98
CA VAL A 73 -16.97 11.90 0.31
C VAL A 73 -17.04 12.73 -0.97
N TYR A 74 -18.09 12.53 -1.79
CA TYR A 74 -18.29 13.35 -2.99
C TYR A 74 -18.55 14.82 -2.66
N GLN A 75 -19.34 15.09 -1.62
CA GLN A 75 -19.57 16.46 -1.16
C GLN A 75 -18.27 17.13 -0.71
N ALA A 76 -17.46 16.42 0.08
CA ALA A 76 -16.17 16.91 0.54
C ALA A 76 -15.14 17.11 -0.60
N ASP A 77 -15.27 16.37 -1.69
CA ASP A 77 -14.44 16.54 -2.88
C ASP A 77 -14.82 17.79 -3.69
N LEU A 78 -16.09 18.17 -3.69
CA LEU A 78 -16.59 19.42 -4.29
C LEU A 78 -16.28 20.64 -3.42
N ASP A 79 -16.37 20.49 -2.10
CA ASP A 79 -15.99 21.50 -1.13
C ASP A 79 -14.45 21.49 -1.00
N MET A 80 -13.78 22.61 -1.18
CA MET A 80 -12.33 22.65 -1.00
C MET A 80 -11.93 22.01 0.35
N VAL A 81 -10.86 21.22 0.38
CA VAL A 81 -10.40 20.47 1.58
C VAL A 81 -10.35 21.33 2.85
N GLU A 82 -10.07 22.63 2.71
CA GLU A 82 -10.01 23.60 3.80
C GLU A 82 -11.37 23.85 4.49
N THR A 83 -12.48 23.62 3.79
CA THR A 83 -13.84 23.83 4.34
C THR A 83 -14.43 22.57 4.97
N VAL A 84 -13.81 21.39 4.74
CA VAL A 84 -14.26 20.12 5.28
C VAL A 84 -14.00 20.07 6.78
N THR A 85 -15.04 19.90 7.58
CA THR A 85 -14.97 19.93 9.06
C THR A 85 -14.80 18.54 9.70
N LYS A 86 -15.31 17.47 9.04
CA LYS A 86 -15.27 16.11 9.59
C LYS A 86 -13.90 15.44 9.35
N THR A 87 -13.28 14.95 10.41
CA THR A 87 -11.97 14.29 10.39
C THR A 87 -11.93 13.10 9.41
N ALA A 88 -12.95 12.23 9.44
CA ALA A 88 -13.00 11.06 8.55
C ALA A 88 -13.00 11.44 7.05
N GLN A 89 -13.71 12.51 6.66
CA GLN A 89 -13.70 12.99 5.29
C GLN A 89 -12.31 13.52 4.88
N LYS A 90 -11.64 14.25 5.78
CA LYS A 90 -10.26 14.72 5.54
C LYS A 90 -9.30 13.56 5.31
N GLU A 91 -9.39 12.51 6.11
CA GLU A 91 -8.54 11.34 5.96
C GLU A 91 -8.75 10.61 4.63
N VAL A 92 -10.01 10.49 4.16
CA VAL A 92 -10.30 9.93 2.83
C VAL A 92 -9.73 10.81 1.72
N LEU A 93 -9.85 12.13 1.81
CA LEU A 93 -9.28 13.06 0.82
C LEU A 93 -7.74 13.04 0.82
N ARG A 94 -7.10 12.90 2.00
CA ARG A 94 -5.64 12.71 2.12
C ARG A 94 -5.18 11.41 1.48
N TYR A 95 -5.93 10.32 1.67
CA TYR A 95 -5.63 9.06 0.99
C TYR A 95 -5.63 9.24 -0.53
N ARG A 96 -6.66 9.90 -1.08
CA ARG A 96 -6.71 10.22 -2.50
C ARG A 96 -5.51 11.05 -2.94
N GLN A 97 -5.15 12.09 -2.20
CA GLN A 97 -3.99 12.93 -2.50
C GLN A 97 -2.69 12.12 -2.46
N ALA A 98 -2.49 11.29 -1.44
CA ALA A 98 -1.34 10.41 -1.31
C ALA A 98 -1.22 9.43 -2.49
N MET A 99 -2.35 8.88 -2.96
CA MET A 99 -2.40 8.03 -4.14
C MET A 99 -1.95 8.77 -5.41
N HIS A 100 -2.45 10.00 -5.64
CA HIS A 100 -2.05 10.82 -6.78
C HIS A 100 -0.57 11.19 -6.72
N THR A 101 -0.10 11.66 -5.57
CA THR A 101 1.33 11.97 -5.35
C THR A 101 2.20 10.75 -5.64
N GLY A 102 1.84 9.58 -5.11
CA GLY A 102 2.55 8.33 -5.36
C GLY A 102 2.56 7.93 -6.82
N PHE A 103 1.42 8.03 -7.49
CA PHE A 103 1.28 7.72 -8.92
C PHE A 103 2.20 8.59 -9.79
N ASP A 104 2.20 9.91 -9.57
CA ASP A 104 3.03 10.84 -10.34
C ASP A 104 4.53 10.58 -10.12
N LEU A 105 4.92 10.33 -8.88
CA LEU A 105 6.31 10.04 -8.52
C LEU A 105 6.79 8.71 -9.13
N VAL A 106 5.99 7.65 -9.02
CA VAL A 106 6.33 6.34 -9.61
C VAL A 106 6.37 6.42 -11.13
N ARG A 107 5.40 7.09 -11.75
CA ARG A 107 5.38 7.27 -13.20
C ARG A 107 6.59 8.05 -13.73
N LYS A 108 7.03 9.05 -12.98
CA LYS A 108 8.21 9.86 -13.32
C LYS A 108 9.52 9.08 -13.14
N ASN A 109 9.66 8.38 -12.00
CA ASN A 109 10.91 7.73 -11.62
C ASN A 109 11.03 6.29 -12.15
N LYS A 110 9.91 5.64 -12.51
CA LYS A 110 9.83 4.21 -12.87
C LYS A 110 10.32 3.27 -11.78
N LEU A 111 10.28 3.72 -10.55
CA LEU A 111 10.73 3.01 -9.35
C LEU A 111 9.78 3.35 -8.20
N LEU A 112 9.55 2.37 -7.32
CA LEU A 112 8.85 2.55 -6.05
C LEU A 112 9.87 2.47 -4.91
N THR A 113 10.39 3.62 -4.48
CA THR A 113 11.46 3.72 -3.50
C THR A 113 10.95 4.02 -2.09
N ASN A 114 11.78 3.77 -1.08
CA ASN A 114 11.49 4.14 0.31
C ASN A 114 11.27 5.66 0.48
N ALA A 115 11.90 6.48 -0.34
CA ALA A 115 11.66 7.93 -0.35
C ALA A 115 10.22 8.24 -0.79
N ILE A 116 9.74 7.58 -1.86
CA ILE A 116 8.36 7.72 -2.35
C ILE A 116 7.37 7.19 -1.30
N ILE A 117 7.64 6.02 -0.70
CA ILE A 117 6.80 5.43 0.35
C ILE A 117 6.66 6.37 1.56
N LYS A 118 7.75 6.99 1.99
CA LYS A 118 7.73 7.99 3.07
C LYS A 118 6.92 9.23 2.69
N GLN A 119 7.02 9.68 1.45
CA GLN A 119 6.25 10.84 0.98
C GLN A 119 4.75 10.52 0.90
N ILE A 120 4.36 9.33 0.46
CA ILE A 120 2.97 8.86 0.48
C ILE A 120 2.42 8.87 1.92
N GLN A 121 3.15 8.30 2.87
CA GLN A 121 2.73 8.27 4.28
C GLN A 121 2.69 9.67 4.89
N GLN A 122 3.60 10.55 4.53
CA GLN A 122 3.59 11.95 4.97
C GLN A 122 2.31 12.68 4.53
N GLU A 123 1.85 12.46 3.30
CA GLU A 123 0.58 13.02 2.79
C GLU A 123 -0.63 12.42 3.54
N LEU A 124 -0.60 11.11 3.82
CA LEU A 124 -1.66 10.42 4.56
C LEU A 124 -1.85 10.96 5.97
N GLU A 125 -0.76 11.11 6.72
CA GLU A 125 -0.77 11.36 8.15
C GLU A 125 -0.40 12.82 8.53
N GLU A 126 -0.13 13.66 7.54
CA GLU A 126 0.33 15.04 7.74
C GLU A 126 1.50 15.16 8.73
N ASN A 127 2.42 14.19 8.70
CA ASN A 127 3.61 14.22 9.54
C ASN A 127 4.87 13.86 8.75
N THR A 128 6.02 14.29 9.25
CA THR A 128 7.32 14.07 8.64
C THR A 128 8.22 13.12 9.44
N ALA A 129 7.64 12.30 10.31
CA ALA A 129 8.40 11.43 11.21
C ALA A 129 9.23 10.38 10.47
N GLY A 130 8.79 9.96 9.29
CA GLY A 130 9.43 8.88 8.52
C GLY A 130 9.30 7.53 9.22
N PHE A 131 10.27 6.63 9.02
CA PHE A 131 10.25 5.34 9.69
C PHE A 131 10.42 5.51 11.20
N ARG A 132 9.63 4.74 11.96
CA ARG A 132 9.68 4.79 13.43
C ARG A 132 11.07 4.42 13.96
N SER A 133 11.45 5.10 15.01
CA SER A 133 12.76 4.94 15.67
C SER A 133 12.63 4.61 17.15
N VAL A 134 11.44 4.72 17.72
CA VAL A 134 11.17 4.44 19.13
C VAL A 134 10.52 3.06 19.23
N PRO A 135 11.04 2.17 20.11
CA PRO A 135 10.44 0.86 20.36
C PRO A 135 9.10 0.97 21.09
N GLY A 136 8.35 -0.14 21.15
CA GLY A 136 7.07 -0.24 21.86
C GLY A 136 5.86 -0.43 20.97
N THR A 137 6.03 -0.48 19.63
CA THR A 137 4.93 -0.79 18.73
C THR A 137 4.53 -2.26 18.85
N GLU A 138 3.25 -2.49 19.09
CA GLU A 138 2.61 -3.81 19.16
C GLU A 138 1.30 -3.79 18.37
N LEU A 139 1.03 -4.84 17.62
CA LEU A 139 -0.26 -5.03 16.97
C LEU A 139 -1.17 -5.86 17.89
N LYS A 140 -2.35 -5.32 18.18
CA LYS A 140 -3.29 -5.89 19.13
C LYS A 140 -4.60 -6.29 18.48
N ASN A 141 -5.22 -7.34 19.00
CA ASN A 141 -6.57 -7.74 18.59
C ASN A 141 -7.63 -6.86 19.29
N LYS A 142 -8.90 -7.12 18.96
CA LYS A 142 -10.04 -6.41 19.58
C LYS A 142 -10.14 -6.58 21.10
N SER A 143 -9.50 -7.61 21.66
CA SER A 143 -9.41 -7.86 23.11
C SER A 143 -8.21 -7.18 23.77
N ASN A 144 -7.48 -6.31 23.04
CA ASN A 144 -6.27 -5.63 23.47
C ASN A 144 -5.09 -6.57 23.81
N GLU A 145 -5.10 -7.79 23.25
CA GLU A 145 -4.01 -8.74 23.38
C GLU A 145 -3.01 -8.55 22.23
N THR A 146 -1.71 -8.54 22.55
CA THR A 146 -0.65 -8.44 21.52
C THR A 146 -0.63 -9.71 20.67
N VAL A 147 -0.94 -9.56 19.39
CA VAL A 147 -0.93 -10.66 18.40
C VAL A 147 0.36 -10.69 17.59
N TYR A 148 1.02 -9.55 17.45
CA TYR A 148 2.27 -9.44 16.73
C TYR A 148 3.11 -8.27 17.23
N THR A 149 4.43 -8.48 17.35
CA THR A 149 5.40 -7.44 17.68
C THR A 149 6.35 -7.25 16.50
N PRO A 150 6.21 -6.16 15.74
CA PRO A 150 7.08 -5.87 14.60
C PRO A 150 8.50 -5.48 15.06
N PRO A 151 9.48 -5.33 14.14
CA PRO A 151 10.84 -4.88 14.47
C PRO A 151 10.84 -3.64 15.36
N GLN A 152 11.68 -3.62 16.39
CA GLN A 152 11.66 -2.58 17.41
C GLN A 152 12.77 -1.54 17.26
N THR A 153 13.76 -1.79 16.41
CA THR A 153 14.89 -0.88 16.23
C THR A 153 14.86 -0.22 14.85
N LYS A 154 15.28 1.04 14.80
CA LYS A 154 15.36 1.80 13.54
C LYS A 154 16.24 1.10 12.51
N ASP A 155 17.39 0.59 12.93
CA ASP A 155 18.37 -0.05 12.03
C ASP A 155 17.79 -1.31 11.39
N GLU A 156 17.01 -2.10 12.14
CA GLU A 156 16.34 -3.28 11.61
C GLU A 156 15.25 -2.91 10.61
N ILE A 157 14.44 -1.91 10.93
CA ILE A 157 13.41 -1.39 10.04
C ILE A 157 14.03 -0.89 8.73
N GLU A 158 15.06 -0.05 8.80
CA GLU A 158 15.75 0.49 7.62
C GLU A 158 16.38 -0.63 6.78
N ARG A 159 17.00 -1.62 7.42
CA ARG A 159 17.56 -2.79 6.73
C ARG A 159 16.49 -3.59 5.99
N LEU A 160 15.36 -3.87 6.64
CA LEU A 160 14.26 -4.63 6.05
C LEU A 160 13.56 -3.83 4.95
N MET A 161 13.34 -2.54 5.12
CA MET A 161 12.77 -1.67 4.09
C MET A 161 13.71 -1.50 2.90
N SER A 162 15.02 -1.45 3.10
CA SER A 162 16.00 -1.42 2.00
C SER A 162 16.00 -2.75 1.22
N ASN A 163 15.86 -3.87 1.91
CA ASN A 163 15.72 -5.18 1.27
C ASN A 163 14.40 -5.26 0.47
N LEU A 164 13.30 -4.76 1.01
CA LEU A 164 12.00 -4.70 0.32
C LEU A 164 12.06 -3.81 -0.92
N GLU A 165 12.65 -2.62 -0.83
CA GLU A 165 12.84 -1.70 -1.97
C GLU A 165 13.61 -2.37 -3.11
N ARG A 166 14.71 -3.07 -2.77
CA ARG A 166 15.48 -3.81 -3.76
C ARG A 166 14.65 -4.94 -4.39
N PHE A 167 13.90 -5.68 -3.59
CA PHE A 167 13.03 -6.75 -4.07
C PHE A 167 11.94 -6.22 -5.02
N ILE A 168 11.37 -5.04 -4.73
CA ILE A 168 10.37 -4.39 -5.58
C ILE A 168 10.96 -4.04 -6.94
N ASN A 169 12.09 -3.34 -6.96
CA ASN A 169 12.58 -2.63 -8.14
C ASN A 169 13.61 -3.41 -8.98
N ASP A 170 14.32 -4.35 -8.39
CA ASP A 170 15.38 -5.11 -9.07
C ASP A 170 14.85 -6.46 -9.56
N ARG A 171 14.60 -6.56 -10.86
CA ARG A 171 14.12 -7.79 -11.49
C ARG A 171 15.14 -8.92 -11.47
N THR A 172 16.42 -8.62 -11.30
CA THR A 172 17.49 -9.63 -11.22
C THR A 172 17.50 -10.37 -9.88
N VAL A 173 16.89 -9.79 -8.85
CA VAL A 173 16.78 -10.39 -7.52
C VAL A 173 15.74 -11.52 -7.49
N CYS A 174 14.65 -11.36 -8.28
CA CYS A 174 13.57 -12.32 -8.29
C CYS A 174 12.79 -12.25 -9.60
N GLU A 175 12.70 -13.37 -10.31
CA GLU A 175 12.02 -13.51 -11.60
C GLU A 175 10.52 -13.87 -11.49
N LEU A 176 9.95 -13.87 -10.28
CA LEU A 176 8.52 -14.12 -10.08
C LEU A 176 7.66 -13.11 -10.85
N ASP A 177 6.54 -13.60 -11.36
CA ASP A 177 5.52 -12.75 -11.96
C ASP A 177 5.08 -11.64 -10.99
N PRO A 178 4.86 -10.40 -11.46
CA PRO A 178 4.44 -9.28 -10.62
C PRO A 178 3.21 -9.59 -9.75
N LEU A 179 2.23 -10.34 -10.28
CA LEU A 179 1.04 -10.72 -9.51
C LEU A 179 1.33 -11.73 -8.38
N VAL A 180 2.40 -12.51 -8.50
CA VAL A 180 2.89 -13.40 -7.44
C VAL A 180 3.76 -12.63 -6.43
N LYS A 181 4.52 -11.64 -6.90
CA LYS A 181 5.32 -10.77 -6.02
C LYS A 181 4.46 -9.85 -5.16
N LEU A 182 3.34 -9.36 -5.67
CA LEU A 182 2.47 -8.39 -5.00
C LEU A 182 2.08 -8.80 -3.56
N PRO A 183 1.52 -9.98 -3.30
CA PRO A 183 1.17 -10.38 -1.93
C PRO A 183 2.40 -10.56 -1.02
N ILE A 184 3.56 -10.90 -1.58
CA ILE A 184 4.82 -11.00 -0.82
C ILE A 184 5.25 -9.59 -0.37
N ILE A 185 5.20 -8.62 -1.28
CA ILE A 185 5.51 -7.21 -1.01
C ILE A 185 4.60 -6.67 0.09
N HIS A 186 3.29 -6.88 -0.07
CA HIS A 186 2.30 -6.43 0.91
C HIS A 186 2.53 -7.05 2.29
N HIS A 187 2.63 -8.38 2.37
CA HIS A 187 2.88 -9.09 3.62
C HIS A 187 4.17 -8.64 4.30
N GLN A 188 5.26 -8.46 3.52
CA GLN A 188 6.55 -8.01 4.05
C GLN A 188 6.44 -6.59 4.63
N PHE A 189 5.81 -5.66 3.91
CA PHE A 189 5.60 -4.30 4.36
C PHE A 189 4.77 -4.25 5.65
N GLU A 190 3.64 -4.96 5.70
CA GLU A 190 2.79 -5.04 6.88
C GLU A 190 3.50 -5.70 8.07
N SER A 191 4.34 -6.70 7.82
CA SER A 191 5.15 -7.34 8.86
C SER A 191 6.24 -6.41 9.41
N ILE A 192 6.88 -5.62 8.58
CA ILE A 192 7.86 -4.60 9.02
C ILE A 192 7.18 -3.51 9.82
N HIS A 193 5.99 -3.10 9.41
CA HIS A 193 5.19 -2.06 10.06
C HIS A 193 6.02 -0.79 10.34
N PRO A 194 6.58 -0.16 9.26
CA PRO A 194 7.68 0.77 9.42
C PRO A 194 7.30 2.14 9.99
N PHE A 195 6.03 2.50 10.01
CA PHE A 195 5.54 3.80 10.47
C PHE A 195 4.83 3.71 11.82
N TYR A 196 4.67 4.85 12.49
CA TYR A 196 3.88 4.94 13.71
C TYR A 196 2.39 4.79 13.45
N ASP A 197 1.90 5.32 12.30
CA ASP A 197 0.52 5.22 11.84
C ASP A 197 0.44 5.17 10.31
N GLY A 198 -0.75 4.78 9.78
CA GLY A 198 -1.01 4.74 8.35
C GLY A 198 -0.38 3.57 7.59
N ASN A 199 0.19 2.55 8.28
CA ASN A 199 0.83 1.42 7.60
C ASN A 199 -0.14 0.69 6.67
N GLY A 200 -1.32 0.31 7.13
CA GLY A 200 -2.31 -0.41 6.31
C GLY A 200 -2.72 0.37 5.06
N ARG A 201 -3.01 1.66 5.20
CA ARG A 201 -3.37 2.54 4.07
C ARG A 201 -2.19 2.70 3.11
N THR A 202 -0.99 2.94 3.62
CA THR A 202 0.23 3.02 2.80
C THR A 202 0.50 1.70 2.07
N GLY A 203 0.35 0.55 2.73
CA GLY A 203 0.52 -0.77 2.13
C GLY A 203 -0.44 -1.03 0.97
N ARG A 204 -1.69 -0.59 1.08
CA ARG A 204 -2.68 -0.71 -0.01
C ARG A 204 -2.34 0.21 -1.19
N ILE A 205 -1.88 1.44 -0.94
CA ILE A 205 -1.36 2.33 -2.00
C ILE A 205 -0.14 1.70 -2.69
N ILE A 206 0.81 1.13 -1.94
CA ILE A 206 1.99 0.42 -2.50
C ILE A 206 1.55 -0.68 -3.48
N ASN A 207 0.50 -1.45 -3.16
CA ASN A 207 0.01 -2.51 -4.04
C ASN A 207 -0.40 -1.99 -5.42
N ILE A 208 -1.14 -0.89 -5.45
CA ILE A 208 -1.60 -0.26 -6.69
C ILE A 208 -0.41 0.31 -7.47
N LEU A 209 0.46 1.04 -6.79
CA LEU A 209 1.62 1.68 -7.41
C LEU A 209 2.64 0.68 -7.94
N TYR A 210 2.80 -0.46 -7.29
CA TYR A 210 3.67 -1.54 -7.77
C TYR A 210 3.22 -2.10 -9.12
N LEU A 211 1.92 -2.18 -9.38
CA LEU A 211 1.39 -2.62 -10.66
C LEU A 211 1.52 -1.56 -11.78
N VAL A 212 1.82 -0.31 -11.41
CA VAL A 212 2.01 0.82 -12.33
C VAL A 212 3.49 1.06 -12.66
N ALA A 213 4.41 0.68 -11.73
CA ALA A 213 5.87 0.83 -11.92
C ALA A 213 6.40 -0.12 -12.99
#